data_98a18f70c9bb4c3575543963160ae70b
#
_entry.id   98a18f70c9bb4c3575543963160ae70b
#
_cell.length_a   1.000
_cell.length_b   1.000
_cell.length_c   1.000
_cell.angle_alpha   90.00
_cell.angle_beta   90.00
_cell.angle_gamma   90.00
#
_symmetry.space_group_name_H-M   'P 1'
#
loop_
_entity.id
_entity.type
_entity.pdbx_description
1 polymer ?
#
loop_
_entity_poly.entity_id
_entity_poly.type
_entity_poly.pdbx_seq_one_letter_code
_entity_poly.pdbx_strand_id
1 'polypeptide(L)'
;MEGNPQSCEDPEAIKNMSLAEFINQPNVTGFHAQDSGRLRAYVESNPYVRIGTELPGGYVIGYVFEDRFEQLILELQESFVAIRPTLFTLLDRESLESASIIKVQELPAANLRGEGVLLGFVDTGIDYTHPAFLYEDGTSKIQYIWDQTIRGDSPKDMHFGSQYSQAKINEALASKNPFSVVPEQDTNGHGTFLASIAGGRENNNYIGAAPDAEIIAVKLKPASKFNLNFSAVPRGTTAVFTSDKIMLGIKFILDKADELNRPVVICIGLGTNFGGHAGRSIIEEYISHINTRRGIVIISAAGNEANARHHTGGRIPATGNSETIEVLVGENVSSFAA
;
A
#
# COMPACT_ATOMS: atom_id res chain seq x y z
N MET A 1 -14.18 -27.62 -19.41
CA MET A 1 -13.98 -26.72 -20.56
C MET A 1 -14.66 -25.41 -20.17
N GLU A 2 -13.97 -24.58 -19.40
CA GLU A 2 -14.45 -23.25 -19.04
C GLU A 2 -13.87 -22.28 -20.07
N GLY A 3 -14.77 -21.52 -20.72
CA GLY A 3 -14.44 -20.64 -21.82
C GLY A 3 -13.43 -19.59 -21.43
N ASN A 4 -12.40 -19.47 -22.23
CA ASN A 4 -11.45 -18.39 -22.24
C ASN A 4 -12.22 -17.06 -22.35
N PRO A 5 -12.10 -16.08 -21.43
CA PRO A 5 -12.70 -14.77 -21.65
C PRO A 5 -12.02 -14.16 -22.88
N GLN A 6 -12.82 -13.89 -23.90
CA GLN A 6 -12.38 -13.18 -25.10
C GLN A 6 -11.69 -11.89 -24.67
N SER A 7 -10.39 -11.79 -24.99
CA SER A 7 -9.64 -10.56 -24.94
C SER A 7 -10.35 -9.51 -25.78
N CYS A 8 -10.46 -8.30 -25.29
CA CYS A 8 -10.92 -7.15 -26.07
C CYS A 8 -9.82 -6.86 -27.09
N GLU A 9 -9.85 -7.52 -28.26
CA GLU A 9 -8.75 -7.54 -29.24
C GLU A 9 -8.81 -6.39 -30.26
N ASP A 10 -9.80 -5.51 -30.16
CA ASP A 10 -9.91 -4.36 -31.08
C ASP A 10 -9.08 -3.17 -30.56
N PRO A 11 -7.92 -2.88 -31.19
CA PRO A 11 -7.06 -1.76 -30.80
C PRO A 11 -7.77 -0.39 -30.87
N GLU A 12 -8.73 -0.23 -31.77
CA GLU A 12 -9.52 1.00 -31.91
C GLU A 12 -10.48 1.19 -30.72
N ALA A 13 -11.11 0.13 -30.25
CA ALA A 13 -11.96 0.17 -29.07
C ALA A 13 -11.15 0.52 -27.81
N ILE A 14 -9.97 -0.10 -27.64
CA ILE A 14 -9.06 0.17 -26.54
C ILE A 14 -8.54 1.61 -26.56
N LYS A 15 -8.20 2.12 -27.75
CA LYS A 15 -7.70 3.49 -27.94
C LYS A 15 -8.72 4.53 -27.51
N ASN A 16 -9.99 4.27 -27.70
CA ASN A 16 -11.10 5.16 -27.39
C ASN A 16 -11.58 5.07 -25.92
N MET A 17 -11.08 4.12 -25.12
CA MET A 17 -11.41 4.03 -23.71
C MET A 17 -10.86 5.22 -22.95
N SER A 18 -11.64 5.77 -22.03
CA SER A 18 -11.13 6.65 -20.98
C SER A 18 -10.12 5.92 -20.09
N LEU A 19 -9.25 6.64 -19.41
CA LEU A 19 -8.27 6.03 -18.51
C LEU A 19 -8.97 5.21 -17.41
N ALA A 20 -10.08 5.69 -16.87
CA ALA A 20 -10.85 4.98 -15.85
C ALA A 20 -11.46 3.66 -16.38
N GLU A 21 -11.97 3.65 -17.61
CA GLU A 21 -12.47 2.43 -18.25
C GLU A 21 -11.34 1.44 -18.49
N PHE A 22 -10.18 1.91 -18.95
CA PHE A 22 -9.01 1.08 -19.18
C PHE A 22 -8.51 0.41 -17.88
N ILE A 23 -8.33 1.18 -16.81
CA ILE A 23 -7.84 0.69 -15.51
C ILE A 23 -8.78 -0.36 -14.89
N ASN A 24 -10.08 -0.25 -15.16
CA ASN A 24 -11.08 -1.16 -14.62
C ASN A 24 -11.35 -2.40 -15.47
N GLN A 25 -10.59 -2.63 -16.55
CA GLN A 25 -10.67 -3.89 -17.28
C GLN A 25 -10.14 -5.05 -16.42
N PRO A 26 -10.76 -6.24 -16.46
CA PRO A 26 -10.41 -7.36 -15.60
C PRO A 26 -9.01 -7.95 -15.85
N ASN A 27 -8.46 -7.72 -17.04
CA ASN A 27 -7.15 -8.20 -17.52
C ASN A 27 -6.12 -7.07 -17.65
N VAL A 28 -6.28 -5.97 -16.92
CA VAL A 28 -5.31 -4.88 -16.83
C VAL A 28 -4.62 -4.92 -15.48
N THR A 29 -3.30 -4.83 -15.49
CA THR A 29 -2.46 -4.76 -14.29
C THR A 29 -1.71 -3.43 -14.21
N GLY A 30 -1.35 -3.00 -12.99
CA GLY A 30 -0.53 -1.83 -12.77
C GLY A 30 0.96 -2.15 -12.89
N PHE A 31 1.75 -1.15 -13.21
CA PHE A 31 3.20 -1.15 -13.09
C PHE A 31 3.68 0.20 -12.57
N HIS A 32 4.89 0.24 -12.05
CA HIS A 32 5.56 1.49 -11.71
C HIS A 32 6.86 1.63 -12.51
N ALA A 33 7.20 2.84 -12.88
CA ALA A 33 8.43 3.11 -13.61
C ALA A 33 8.94 4.53 -13.33
N GLN A 34 10.21 4.75 -13.64
CA GLN A 34 10.71 6.11 -13.75
C GLN A 34 10.15 6.76 -15.01
N ASP A 35 9.68 8.01 -14.90
CA ASP A 35 9.18 8.75 -16.06
C ASP A 35 10.34 9.06 -17.01
N SER A 36 10.30 8.49 -18.19
CA SER A 36 11.34 8.65 -19.21
C SER A 36 10.75 8.92 -20.58
N GLY A 37 11.52 9.60 -21.44
CA GLY A 37 11.10 9.83 -22.81
C GLY A 37 10.82 8.54 -23.59
N ARG A 38 11.50 7.44 -23.23
CA ARG A 38 11.27 6.11 -23.83
C ARG A 38 9.91 5.54 -23.44
N LEU A 39 9.56 5.61 -22.15
CA LEU A 39 8.25 5.19 -21.65
C LEU A 39 7.14 6.00 -22.32
N ARG A 40 7.28 7.34 -22.38
CA ARG A 40 6.29 8.22 -23.01
C ARG A 40 6.08 7.88 -24.49
N ALA A 41 7.17 7.71 -25.25
CA ALA A 41 7.09 7.34 -26.66
C ALA A 41 6.42 5.95 -26.87
N TYR A 42 6.71 4.99 -26.00
CA TYR A 42 6.09 3.67 -26.07
C TYR A 42 4.59 3.75 -25.78
N VAL A 43 4.17 4.47 -24.76
CA VAL A 43 2.75 4.67 -24.43
C VAL A 43 2.00 5.39 -25.55
N GLU A 44 2.59 6.39 -26.20
CA GLU A 44 1.98 7.10 -27.34
C GLU A 44 1.74 6.18 -28.54
N SER A 45 2.64 5.22 -28.77
CA SER A 45 2.56 4.29 -29.90
C SER A 45 1.75 3.02 -29.62
N ASN A 46 1.44 2.73 -28.35
CA ASN A 46 0.83 1.46 -27.94
C ASN A 46 -0.51 1.66 -27.22
N PRO A 47 -1.65 1.24 -27.83
CA PRO A 47 -2.97 1.40 -27.22
C PRO A 47 -3.18 0.56 -25.96
N TYR A 48 -2.37 -0.48 -25.75
CA TYR A 48 -2.50 -1.44 -24.65
C TYR A 48 -1.81 -0.99 -23.35
N VAL A 49 -1.21 0.20 -23.34
CA VAL A 49 -0.51 0.77 -22.19
C VAL A 49 -1.00 2.19 -21.94
N ARG A 50 -1.16 2.56 -20.67
CA ARG A 50 -1.52 3.92 -20.26
C ARG A 50 -0.67 4.36 -19.07
N ILE A 51 -0.28 5.64 -19.04
CA ILE A 51 0.20 6.29 -17.82
C ILE A 51 -1.02 6.79 -17.06
N GLY A 52 -1.11 6.45 -15.78
CA GLY A 52 -2.20 6.85 -14.89
C GLY A 52 -1.81 8.03 -14.02
N THR A 53 -1.01 7.79 -12.99
CA THR A 53 -0.70 8.76 -11.95
C THR A 53 0.79 9.10 -11.95
N GLU A 54 1.10 10.39 -11.95
CA GLU A 54 2.46 10.87 -11.71
C GLU A 54 2.72 10.98 -10.21
N LEU A 55 3.90 10.54 -9.79
CA LEU A 55 4.33 10.53 -8.40
C LEU A 55 5.51 11.47 -8.20
N PRO A 56 5.72 12.02 -6.98
CA PRO A 56 6.93 12.77 -6.64
C PRO A 56 8.20 11.98 -6.95
N GLY A 57 9.28 12.69 -7.34
CA GLY A 57 10.56 12.04 -7.65
C GLY A 57 10.69 11.57 -9.08
N GLY A 58 9.74 11.89 -9.97
CA GLY A 58 9.77 11.50 -11.38
C GLY A 58 9.37 10.04 -11.61
N TYR A 59 8.51 9.50 -10.75
CA TYR A 59 7.92 8.18 -10.93
C TYR A 59 6.51 8.27 -11.50
N VAL A 60 6.07 7.21 -12.16
CA VAL A 60 4.71 7.07 -12.66
C VAL A 60 4.13 5.70 -12.31
N ILE A 61 2.82 5.67 -12.07
CA ILE A 61 2.04 4.44 -12.11
C ILE A 61 1.39 4.35 -13.47
N GLY A 62 1.70 3.28 -14.18
CA GLY A 62 1.09 2.96 -15.46
C GLY A 62 0.25 1.70 -15.37
N TYR A 63 -0.49 1.43 -16.44
CA TYR A 63 -1.37 0.28 -16.57
C TYR A 63 -1.21 -0.35 -17.94
N VAL A 64 -1.23 -1.68 -17.97
CA VAL A 64 -1.00 -2.47 -19.17
C VAL A 64 -1.89 -3.71 -19.18
N PHE A 65 -2.31 -4.18 -20.33
CA PHE A 65 -2.95 -5.48 -20.45
C PHE A 65 -1.99 -6.60 -20.02
N GLU A 66 -2.45 -7.55 -19.23
CA GLU A 66 -1.63 -8.61 -18.63
C GLU A 66 -0.83 -9.43 -19.67
N ASP A 67 -1.44 -9.70 -20.81
CA ASP A 67 -0.81 -10.41 -21.94
C ASP A 67 0.26 -9.58 -22.67
N ARG A 68 0.35 -8.27 -22.43
CA ARG A 68 1.34 -7.35 -22.99
C ARG A 68 2.42 -6.92 -21.99
N PHE A 69 2.34 -7.41 -20.75
CA PHE A 69 3.26 -7.01 -19.69
C PHE A 69 4.72 -7.39 -19.98
N GLU A 70 4.97 -8.60 -20.48
CA GLU A 70 6.32 -9.04 -20.85
C GLU A 70 6.87 -8.22 -22.04
N GLN A 71 6.04 -7.89 -23.01
CA GLN A 71 6.43 -7.03 -24.13
C GLN A 71 6.82 -5.62 -23.64
N LEU A 72 6.06 -5.04 -22.71
CA LEU A 72 6.38 -3.75 -22.10
C LEU A 72 7.80 -3.77 -21.50
N ILE A 73 8.14 -4.81 -20.75
CA ILE A 73 9.47 -4.96 -20.12
C ILE A 73 10.57 -4.99 -21.18
N LEU A 74 10.41 -5.80 -22.23
CA LEU A 74 11.38 -5.93 -23.30
C LEU A 74 11.61 -4.62 -24.06
N GLU A 75 10.55 -3.90 -24.37
CA GLU A 75 10.60 -2.64 -25.10
C GLU A 75 11.22 -1.49 -24.30
N LEU A 76 10.98 -1.46 -23.00
CA LEU A 76 11.58 -0.45 -22.13
C LEU A 76 13.07 -0.74 -21.84
N GLN A 77 13.55 -1.97 -22.09
CA GLN A 77 14.91 -2.43 -21.76
C GLN A 77 15.27 -2.19 -20.27
N GLU A 78 14.28 -2.09 -19.44
CA GLU A 78 14.44 -2.00 -17.99
C GLU A 78 14.64 -3.40 -17.40
N SER A 79 15.20 -3.48 -16.21
CA SER A 79 15.20 -4.76 -15.53
C SER A 79 13.77 -5.15 -15.18
N PHE A 80 13.41 -6.40 -15.40
CA PHE A 80 12.12 -6.97 -15.03
C PHE A 80 11.70 -6.63 -13.59
N VAL A 81 12.66 -6.61 -12.68
CA VAL A 81 12.48 -6.30 -11.26
C VAL A 81 12.12 -4.83 -11.02
N ALA A 82 12.57 -3.92 -11.89
CA ALA A 82 12.35 -2.49 -11.70
C ALA A 82 10.92 -2.03 -12.06
N ILE A 83 10.27 -2.68 -13.02
CA ILE A 83 8.96 -2.24 -13.54
C ILE A 83 7.81 -2.97 -12.85
N ARG A 84 8.05 -4.20 -12.42
CA ARG A 84 7.05 -5.06 -11.83
C ARG A 84 6.69 -4.61 -10.41
N PRO A 85 5.39 -4.48 -10.06
CA PRO A 85 4.98 -4.24 -8.70
C PRO A 85 5.42 -5.38 -7.78
N THR A 86 6.14 -5.05 -6.71
CA THR A 86 6.51 -5.98 -5.65
C THR A 86 5.28 -6.34 -4.82
N LEU A 87 5.19 -7.59 -4.37
CA LEU A 87 4.10 -8.06 -3.52
C LEU A 87 4.46 -7.87 -2.04
N PHE A 88 3.49 -7.44 -1.25
CA PHE A 88 3.58 -7.21 0.18
C PHE A 88 2.53 -8.03 0.92
N THR A 89 2.88 -8.54 2.10
CA THR A 89 2.01 -9.22 3.04
C THR A 89 1.90 -8.42 4.34
N LEU A 90 0.97 -8.81 5.21
CA LEU A 90 0.77 -8.17 6.52
C LEU A 90 1.91 -8.52 7.49
N LEU A 91 2.32 -7.56 8.31
CA LEU A 91 3.31 -7.69 9.38
C LEU A 91 2.65 -7.42 10.73
N ASP A 92 3.01 -8.19 11.77
CA ASP A 92 2.38 -8.19 13.08
C ASP A 92 3.27 -7.56 14.20
N ARG A 93 2.77 -7.55 15.42
CA ARG A 93 2.90 -6.72 16.62
C ARG A 93 4.06 -7.07 17.55
N GLU A 94 4.66 -6.05 18.19
CA GLU A 94 5.10 -5.88 19.60
C GLU A 94 5.92 -4.58 19.68
N SER A 95 5.81 -3.58 20.48
CA SER A 95 5.31 -3.33 21.80
C SER A 95 5.48 -1.84 22.17
N LEU A 96 4.41 -1.17 22.56
CA LEU A 96 4.41 0.23 23.07
C LEU A 96 5.24 0.39 24.34
N GLU A 97 5.32 -0.66 25.17
CA GLU A 97 6.06 -0.62 26.44
C GLU A 97 7.58 -0.67 26.23
N SER A 98 8.08 -1.53 25.33
CA SER A 98 9.51 -1.62 25.05
C SER A 98 10.05 -0.35 24.37
N ALA A 99 9.20 0.36 23.63
CA ALA A 99 9.53 1.66 23.03
C ALA A 99 9.43 2.83 24.03
N SER A 100 9.02 2.60 25.27
CA SER A 100 8.83 3.64 26.30
C SER A 100 7.82 4.74 25.92
N ILE A 101 6.88 4.45 25.04
CA ILE A 101 5.89 5.42 24.53
C ILE A 101 4.97 5.91 25.65
N ILE A 102 4.53 5.02 26.53
CA ILE A 102 3.68 5.38 27.68
C ILE A 102 4.37 6.43 28.57
N LYS A 103 5.68 6.28 28.81
CA LYS A 103 6.45 7.25 29.60
C LYS A 103 6.49 8.63 28.95
N VAL A 104 6.49 8.72 27.64
CA VAL A 104 6.49 9.99 26.90
C VAL A 104 5.13 10.68 26.99
N GLN A 105 4.03 9.93 26.93
CA GLN A 105 2.67 10.45 27.09
C GLN A 105 2.44 11.04 28.50
N GLU A 106 3.06 10.43 29.50
CA GLU A 106 2.93 10.83 30.91
C GLU A 106 3.86 11.98 31.32
N LEU A 107 4.70 12.53 30.41
CA LEU A 107 5.58 13.66 30.71
C LEU A 107 4.75 14.95 30.93
N PRO A 108 4.65 15.48 32.17
CA PRO A 108 3.72 16.58 32.48
C PRO A 108 3.99 17.87 31.71
N ALA A 109 5.23 18.06 31.22
CA ALA A 109 5.65 19.27 30.51
C ALA A 109 5.47 19.20 29.00
N ALA A 110 5.25 18.01 28.41
CA ALA A 110 5.29 17.83 26.97
C ALA A 110 3.92 17.39 26.38
N ASN A 111 3.12 16.64 27.13
CA ASN A 111 1.79 16.10 26.73
C ASN A 111 1.76 15.61 25.26
N LEU A 112 2.74 14.79 24.89
CA LEU A 112 2.95 14.35 23.50
C LEU A 112 2.01 13.19 23.16
N ARG A 113 0.76 13.52 22.86
CA ARG A 113 -0.33 12.58 22.58
C ARG A 113 -0.77 12.59 21.10
N GLY A 114 -0.09 13.34 20.26
CA GLY A 114 -0.35 13.40 18.81
C GLY A 114 -1.35 14.46 18.37
N GLU A 115 -1.76 15.39 19.24
CA GLU A 115 -2.65 16.49 18.86
C GLU A 115 -2.07 17.28 17.66
N GLY A 116 -2.91 17.57 16.66
CA GLY A 116 -2.51 18.28 15.45
C GLY A 116 -1.79 17.44 14.40
N VAL A 117 -1.43 16.18 14.71
CA VAL A 117 -0.74 15.26 13.78
C VAL A 117 -1.76 14.31 13.13
N LEU A 118 -1.50 13.92 11.88
CA LEU A 118 -2.25 12.88 11.17
C LEU A 118 -1.48 11.55 11.24
N LEU A 119 -2.19 10.47 11.45
CA LEU A 119 -1.70 9.11 11.26
C LEU A 119 -2.28 8.53 9.98
N GLY A 120 -1.42 8.16 9.06
CA GLY A 120 -1.79 7.54 7.79
C GLY A 120 -1.58 6.03 7.84
N PHE A 121 -2.57 5.23 7.44
CA PHE A 121 -2.46 3.78 7.36
C PHE A 121 -2.72 3.31 5.93
N VAL A 122 -1.81 2.49 5.40
CA VAL A 122 -1.93 1.84 4.10
C VAL A 122 -1.96 0.34 4.37
N ASP A 123 -3.18 -0.24 4.46
CA ASP A 123 -3.37 -1.60 4.99
C ASP A 123 -4.66 -2.26 4.46
N THR A 124 -5.27 -3.18 5.22
CA THR A 124 -6.48 -3.95 4.86
C THR A 124 -7.78 -3.16 4.99
N GLY A 125 -7.75 -1.93 5.50
CA GLY A 125 -8.90 -1.10 5.79
C GLY A 125 -8.94 -0.64 7.25
N ILE A 126 -10.10 -0.14 7.69
CA ILE A 126 -10.33 0.27 9.06
C ILE A 126 -11.80 0.09 9.42
N ASP A 127 -12.09 -0.58 10.54
CA ASP A 127 -13.44 -0.55 11.09
C ASP A 127 -13.73 0.82 11.70
N TYR A 128 -14.26 1.72 10.87
CA TYR A 128 -14.56 3.09 11.27
C TYR A 128 -15.67 3.19 12.33
N THR A 129 -16.40 2.11 12.59
CA THR A 129 -17.44 2.05 13.63
C THR A 129 -16.88 1.68 15.01
N HIS A 130 -15.61 1.24 15.05
CA HIS A 130 -14.98 0.80 16.29
C HIS A 130 -14.81 1.98 17.29
N PRO A 131 -15.18 1.81 18.58
CA PRO A 131 -15.13 2.88 19.59
C PRO A 131 -13.78 3.56 19.76
N ALA A 132 -12.67 2.87 19.47
CA ALA A 132 -11.33 3.45 19.52
C ALA A 132 -11.13 4.63 18.57
N PHE A 133 -11.99 4.77 17.55
CA PHE A 133 -11.91 5.82 16.54
C PHE A 133 -13.04 6.85 16.63
N LEU A 134 -13.81 6.82 17.70
CA LEU A 134 -14.93 7.75 17.91
C LEU A 134 -14.62 8.71 19.05
N TYR A 135 -15.01 9.96 18.89
CA TYR A 135 -15.02 10.92 19.98
C TYR A 135 -16.20 10.64 20.93
N GLU A 136 -16.22 11.31 22.10
CA GLU A 136 -17.29 11.12 23.09
C GLU A 136 -18.68 11.49 22.60
N ASP A 137 -18.75 12.42 21.65
CA ASP A 137 -19.97 12.83 20.97
C ASP A 137 -20.42 11.86 19.87
N GLY A 138 -19.70 10.76 19.66
CA GLY A 138 -19.97 9.75 18.64
C GLY A 138 -19.46 10.11 17.24
N THR A 139 -18.78 11.23 17.06
CA THR A 139 -18.17 11.58 15.77
C THR A 139 -16.83 10.88 15.59
N SER A 140 -16.43 10.72 14.32
CA SER A 140 -15.20 10.01 13.95
C SER A 140 -13.96 10.89 14.07
N LYS A 141 -12.86 10.34 14.55
CA LYS A 141 -11.52 10.92 14.42
C LYS A 141 -10.85 10.62 13.09
N ILE A 142 -11.48 9.81 12.22
CA ILE A 142 -10.98 9.48 10.88
C ILE A 142 -11.35 10.62 9.94
N GLN A 143 -10.35 11.28 9.35
CA GLN A 143 -10.53 12.40 8.44
C GLN A 143 -10.91 11.94 7.04
N TYR A 144 -10.26 10.89 6.55
CA TYR A 144 -10.52 10.29 5.24
C TYR A 144 -10.32 8.78 5.25
N ILE A 145 -11.13 8.09 4.45
CA ILE A 145 -10.90 6.70 4.03
C ILE A 145 -10.85 6.67 2.50
N TRP A 146 -9.90 5.93 1.93
CA TRP A 146 -9.90 5.52 0.54
C TRP A 146 -9.95 4.01 0.43
N ASP A 147 -11.07 3.49 -0.03
CA ASP A 147 -11.21 2.06 -0.34
C ASP A 147 -10.89 1.80 -1.81
N GLN A 148 -9.76 1.17 -2.08
CA GLN A 148 -9.32 0.83 -3.43
C GLN A 148 -10.12 -0.31 -4.07
N THR A 149 -10.97 -0.99 -3.31
CA THR A 149 -11.75 -2.16 -3.77
C THR A 149 -13.15 -1.79 -4.27
N ILE A 150 -13.70 -0.66 -3.82
CA ILE A 150 -15.06 -0.21 -4.12
C ILE A 150 -15.02 0.81 -5.26
N ARG A 151 -15.83 0.60 -6.28
CA ARG A 151 -15.97 1.55 -7.38
C ARG A 151 -16.91 2.70 -6.98
N GLY A 152 -16.46 3.94 -7.10
CA GLY A 152 -17.28 5.10 -6.74
C GLY A 152 -16.55 6.43 -6.97
N ASP A 153 -16.61 7.32 -5.96
CA ASP A 153 -15.96 8.63 -5.99
C ASP A 153 -14.44 8.50 -5.78
N SER A 154 -13.73 8.32 -6.89
CA SER A 154 -12.27 8.14 -6.88
C SER A 154 -11.57 9.43 -6.44
N PRO A 155 -10.48 9.33 -5.66
CA PRO A 155 -9.63 10.48 -5.38
C PRO A 155 -9.08 11.09 -6.67
N LYS A 156 -8.77 12.37 -6.61
CA LYS A 156 -8.15 13.08 -7.74
C LYS A 156 -6.92 12.33 -8.23
N ASP A 157 -6.78 12.17 -9.53
CA ASP A 157 -5.66 11.51 -10.22
C ASP A 157 -5.48 10.01 -9.93
N MET A 158 -6.41 9.36 -9.18
CA MET A 158 -6.32 7.93 -8.85
C MET A 158 -7.16 7.03 -9.77
N HIS A 159 -8.28 7.54 -10.30
CA HIS A 159 -9.17 6.92 -11.30
C HIS A 159 -9.82 5.59 -10.90
N PHE A 160 -9.70 5.14 -9.65
CA PHE A 160 -10.33 3.94 -9.10
C PHE A 160 -10.53 4.06 -7.59
N GLY A 161 -11.29 3.14 -7.03
CA GLY A 161 -11.62 3.16 -5.62
C GLY A 161 -12.74 4.14 -5.29
N SER A 162 -12.98 4.34 -4.00
CA SER A 162 -13.92 5.32 -3.49
C SER A 162 -13.37 5.98 -2.23
N GLN A 163 -13.44 7.31 -2.15
CA GLN A 163 -13.02 8.05 -0.98
C GLN A 163 -14.21 8.52 -0.14
N TYR A 164 -14.00 8.63 1.15
CA TYR A 164 -14.99 9.07 2.11
C TYR A 164 -14.36 10.08 3.07
N SER A 165 -14.94 11.28 3.16
CA SER A 165 -14.53 12.30 4.12
C SER A 165 -15.09 12.03 5.51
N GLN A 166 -14.53 12.66 6.54
CA GLN A 166 -15.04 12.61 7.92
C GLN A 166 -16.54 12.95 7.98
N ALA A 167 -17.00 13.95 7.21
CA ALA A 167 -18.42 14.29 7.15
C ALA A 167 -19.27 13.11 6.67
N LYS A 168 -18.81 12.39 5.65
CA LYS A 168 -19.51 11.21 5.12
C LYS A 168 -19.46 10.03 6.09
N ILE A 169 -18.36 9.86 6.81
CA ILE A 169 -18.21 8.86 7.87
C ILE A 169 -19.18 9.18 9.02
N ASN A 170 -19.28 10.44 9.44
CA ASN A 170 -20.20 10.87 10.48
C ASN A 170 -21.68 10.69 10.07
N GLU A 171 -22.01 10.95 8.80
CA GLU A 171 -23.34 10.63 8.25
C GLU A 171 -23.64 9.13 8.36
N ALA A 172 -22.65 8.29 8.04
CA ALA A 172 -22.77 6.84 8.17
C ALA A 172 -23.01 6.43 9.63
N LEU A 173 -22.20 6.93 10.56
CA LEU A 173 -22.29 6.61 11.98
C LEU A 173 -23.65 7.02 12.59
N ALA A 174 -24.23 8.12 12.12
CA ALA A 174 -25.56 8.55 12.53
C ALA A 174 -26.71 7.74 11.91
N SER A 175 -26.43 6.90 10.90
CA SER A 175 -27.43 6.09 10.22
C SER A 175 -27.73 4.79 10.96
N LYS A 176 -28.92 4.19 10.70
CA LYS A 176 -29.25 2.85 11.23
C LYS A 176 -28.38 1.73 10.64
N ASN A 177 -27.83 1.95 9.46
CA ASN A 177 -26.94 1.01 8.78
C ASN A 177 -25.75 1.79 8.21
N PRO A 178 -24.66 1.95 8.97
CA PRO A 178 -23.48 2.69 8.54
C PRO A 178 -22.92 2.24 7.20
N PHE A 179 -22.86 0.93 6.95
CA PHE A 179 -22.29 0.36 5.74
C PHE A 179 -23.15 0.55 4.48
N SER A 180 -24.40 1.04 4.61
CA SER A 180 -25.18 1.48 3.45
C SER A 180 -24.74 2.87 2.95
N VAL A 181 -24.03 3.64 3.76
CA VAL A 181 -23.56 5.00 3.47
C VAL A 181 -22.06 4.98 3.14
N VAL A 182 -21.26 4.32 3.98
CA VAL A 182 -19.84 4.05 3.78
C VAL A 182 -19.62 2.53 3.82
N PRO A 183 -19.60 1.86 2.67
CA PRO A 183 -19.56 0.40 2.59
C PRO A 183 -18.19 -0.22 2.87
N GLU A 184 -17.16 0.60 3.13
CA GLU A 184 -15.85 0.11 3.51
C GLU A 184 -15.93 -0.72 4.80
N GLN A 185 -15.25 -1.88 4.81
CA GLN A 185 -15.16 -2.79 5.95
C GLN A 185 -13.79 -3.44 5.96
N ASP A 186 -13.10 -3.39 7.08
CA ASP A 186 -11.88 -4.17 7.28
C ASP A 186 -12.22 -5.63 7.66
N THR A 187 -12.40 -6.48 6.66
CA THR A 187 -12.74 -7.90 6.87
C THR A 187 -11.57 -8.75 7.34
N ASN A 188 -10.34 -8.22 7.28
CA ASN A 188 -9.13 -8.89 7.79
C ASN A 188 -8.86 -8.51 9.25
N GLY A 189 -9.07 -7.25 9.60
CA GLY A 189 -8.86 -6.70 10.93
C GLY A 189 -7.44 -6.16 11.19
N HIS A 190 -6.47 -6.42 10.30
CA HIS A 190 -5.08 -6.01 10.52
C HIS A 190 -4.91 -4.48 10.50
N GLY A 191 -5.48 -3.78 9.54
CA GLY A 191 -5.42 -2.31 9.46
C GLY A 191 -6.12 -1.65 10.64
N THR A 192 -7.29 -2.16 11.06
CA THR A 192 -8.00 -1.72 12.28
C THR A 192 -7.14 -1.88 13.52
N PHE A 193 -6.48 -3.02 13.64
CA PHE A 193 -5.60 -3.35 14.74
C PHE A 193 -4.40 -2.39 14.81
N LEU A 194 -3.67 -2.19 13.71
CA LEU A 194 -2.54 -1.24 13.65
C LEU A 194 -2.99 0.19 13.96
N ALA A 195 -4.12 0.63 13.38
CA ALA A 195 -4.66 1.95 13.63
C ALA A 195 -5.05 2.14 15.10
N SER A 196 -5.57 1.10 15.76
CA SER A 196 -5.92 1.16 17.17
C SER A 196 -4.69 1.27 18.07
N ILE A 197 -3.64 0.49 17.81
CA ILE A 197 -2.38 0.56 18.59
C ILE A 197 -1.72 1.92 18.44
N ALA A 198 -1.70 2.47 17.24
CA ALA A 198 -1.05 3.75 16.99
C ALA A 198 -1.90 4.94 17.46
N GLY A 199 -3.18 4.96 17.13
CA GLY A 199 -4.03 6.14 17.32
C GLY A 199 -5.36 5.89 18.02
N GLY A 200 -5.56 4.73 18.65
CA GLY A 200 -6.80 4.46 19.37
C GLY A 200 -6.96 5.40 20.56
N ARG A 201 -8.18 5.93 20.73
CA ARG A 201 -8.48 6.79 21.89
C ARG A 201 -8.36 6.03 23.18
N GLU A 202 -7.98 6.77 24.21
CA GLU A 202 -7.93 6.24 25.57
C GLU A 202 -9.31 5.78 26.04
N ASN A 203 -9.35 4.59 26.61
CA ASN A 203 -10.49 4.05 27.35
C ASN A 203 -9.97 3.32 28.60
N ASN A 204 -10.88 2.81 29.43
CA ASN A 204 -10.52 2.21 30.75
C ASN A 204 -9.47 1.08 30.68
N ASN A 205 -9.24 0.47 29.53
CA ASN A 205 -8.38 -0.71 29.37
C ASN A 205 -7.30 -0.55 28.29
N TYR A 206 -7.26 0.56 27.58
CA TYR A 206 -6.42 0.71 26.40
C TYR A 206 -6.14 2.17 26.05
N ILE A 207 -4.93 2.44 25.57
CA ILE A 207 -4.51 3.73 25.02
C ILE A 207 -3.57 3.48 23.84
N GLY A 208 -3.77 4.16 22.70
CA GLY A 208 -2.86 4.13 21.58
C GLY A 208 -1.59 4.97 21.81
N ALA A 209 -0.60 4.81 20.95
CA ALA A 209 0.66 5.57 21.01
C ALA A 209 0.45 7.08 20.86
N ALA A 210 -0.50 7.51 20.04
CA ALA A 210 -0.86 8.89 19.78
C ALA A 210 -2.40 9.04 19.78
N PRO A 211 -3.05 8.94 20.97
CA PRO A 211 -4.52 8.82 21.07
C PRO A 211 -5.26 10.08 20.61
N ASP A 212 -4.59 11.22 20.59
CA ASP A 212 -5.18 12.51 20.20
C ASP A 212 -4.88 12.88 18.72
N ALA A 213 -4.10 12.03 18.01
CA ALA A 213 -3.92 12.17 16.57
C ALA A 213 -5.17 11.75 15.80
N GLU A 214 -5.39 12.33 14.62
CA GLU A 214 -6.47 11.94 13.71
C GLU A 214 -5.96 11.03 12.59
N ILE A 215 -6.86 10.33 11.91
CA ILE A 215 -6.50 9.20 11.05
C ILE A 215 -6.90 9.45 9.61
N ILE A 216 -6.03 9.02 8.67
CA ILE A 216 -6.35 8.81 7.25
C ILE A 216 -6.06 7.35 6.94
N ALA A 217 -7.05 6.59 6.44
CA ALA A 217 -6.92 5.18 6.17
C ALA A 217 -7.05 4.88 4.67
N VAL A 218 -6.21 3.97 4.19
CA VAL A 218 -6.30 3.42 2.83
C VAL A 218 -6.46 1.91 2.93
N LYS A 219 -7.60 1.42 2.41
CA LYS A 219 -7.82 0.01 2.19
C LYS A 219 -7.27 -0.38 0.85
N LEU A 220 -6.26 -1.24 0.86
CA LEU A 220 -5.59 -1.72 -0.33
C LEU A 220 -6.44 -2.71 -1.13
N LYS A 221 -6.36 -2.60 -2.45
CA LYS A 221 -6.89 -3.60 -3.36
C LYS A 221 -5.95 -4.82 -3.36
N PRO A 222 -6.46 -6.04 -3.10
CA PRO A 222 -5.63 -7.25 -3.19
C PRO A 222 -5.00 -7.44 -4.57
N ALA A 223 -3.85 -8.11 -4.59
CA ALA A 223 -3.15 -8.48 -5.81
C ALA A 223 -4.02 -9.34 -6.73
N SER A 224 -3.95 -9.10 -8.03
CA SER A 224 -4.68 -9.87 -9.02
C SER A 224 -4.18 -11.33 -9.10
N LYS A 225 -4.99 -12.22 -9.66
CA LYS A 225 -4.56 -13.61 -9.93
C LYS A 225 -3.32 -13.66 -10.81
N PHE A 226 -3.19 -12.72 -11.76
CA PHE A 226 -2.01 -12.58 -12.60
C PHE A 226 -0.76 -12.33 -11.74
N ASN A 227 -0.79 -11.32 -10.86
CA ASN A 227 0.34 -10.98 -9.98
C ASN A 227 0.70 -12.14 -9.03
N LEU A 228 -0.31 -12.82 -8.47
CA LEU A 228 -0.08 -13.97 -7.58
C LEU A 228 0.58 -15.15 -8.32
N ASN A 229 0.06 -15.50 -9.50
CA ASN A 229 0.62 -16.59 -10.31
C ASN A 229 2.02 -16.26 -10.80
N PHE A 230 2.21 -15.03 -11.28
CA PHE A 230 3.49 -14.56 -11.76
C PHE A 230 4.59 -14.52 -10.69
N SER A 231 4.20 -14.26 -9.44
CA SER A 231 5.10 -14.28 -8.29
C SER A 231 5.19 -15.64 -7.62
N ALA A 232 4.55 -16.66 -8.21
CA ALA A 232 4.48 -18.01 -7.67
C ALA A 232 3.99 -18.05 -6.20
N VAL A 233 3.07 -17.14 -5.84
CA VAL A 233 2.51 -17.10 -4.48
C VAL A 233 1.74 -18.38 -4.21
N PRO A 234 1.95 -19.05 -3.07
CA PRO A 234 1.24 -20.28 -2.73
C PRO A 234 -0.28 -20.08 -2.73
N ARG A 235 -1.01 -21.10 -3.21
CA ARG A 235 -2.47 -21.06 -3.23
C ARG A 235 -3.02 -20.92 -1.80
N GLY A 236 -3.99 -20.04 -1.63
CA GLY A 236 -4.62 -19.80 -0.33
C GLY A 236 -3.95 -18.71 0.50
N THR A 237 -2.84 -18.10 0.03
CA THR A 237 -2.29 -16.92 0.66
C THR A 237 -3.28 -15.76 0.51
N THR A 238 -3.62 -15.13 1.61
CA THR A 238 -4.55 -13.99 1.68
C THR A 238 -3.79 -12.70 1.99
N ALA A 239 -4.43 -11.56 1.75
CA ALA A 239 -3.89 -10.24 2.07
C ALA A 239 -2.51 -9.96 1.44
N VAL A 240 -2.39 -10.22 0.14
CA VAL A 240 -1.22 -9.90 -0.67
C VAL A 240 -1.53 -8.65 -1.50
N PHE A 241 -0.64 -7.67 -1.46
CA PHE A 241 -0.82 -6.38 -2.11
C PHE A 241 0.38 -6.05 -3.01
N THR A 242 0.18 -5.16 -3.98
CA THR A 242 1.24 -4.74 -4.91
C THR A 242 1.80 -3.38 -4.53
N SER A 243 3.09 -3.16 -4.76
CA SER A 243 3.77 -1.91 -4.42
C SER A 243 3.18 -0.67 -5.10
N ASP A 244 2.65 -0.79 -6.32
CA ASP A 244 1.95 0.30 -7.01
C ASP A 244 0.72 0.79 -6.23
N LYS A 245 -0.05 -0.13 -5.63
CA LYS A 245 -1.22 0.21 -4.79
C LYS A 245 -0.82 0.85 -3.46
N ILE A 246 0.31 0.42 -2.90
CA ILE A 246 0.90 1.02 -1.69
C ILE A 246 1.39 2.43 -1.99
N MET A 247 2.13 2.64 -3.09
CA MET A 247 2.62 3.96 -3.49
C MET A 247 1.48 4.95 -3.74
N LEU A 248 0.40 4.51 -4.37
CA LEU A 248 -0.82 5.32 -4.54
C LEU A 248 -1.50 5.61 -3.20
N GLY A 249 -1.52 4.66 -2.28
CA GLY A 249 -2.04 4.86 -0.92
C GLY A 249 -1.25 5.92 -0.16
N ILE A 250 0.07 5.87 -0.23
CA ILE A 250 0.96 6.89 0.34
C ILE A 250 0.66 8.25 -0.28
N LYS A 251 0.58 8.33 -1.62
CA LYS A 251 0.25 9.59 -2.31
C LYS A 251 -1.08 10.17 -1.84
N PHE A 252 -2.13 9.35 -1.73
CA PHE A 252 -3.43 9.80 -1.24
C PHE A 252 -3.34 10.42 0.15
N ILE A 253 -2.63 9.77 1.08
CA ILE A 253 -2.44 10.28 2.44
C ILE A 253 -1.70 11.62 2.41
N LEU A 254 -0.66 11.74 1.58
CA LEU A 254 0.10 12.99 1.44
C LEU A 254 -0.75 14.12 0.87
N ASP A 255 -1.54 13.84 -0.18
CA ASP A 255 -2.44 14.83 -0.77
C ASP A 255 -3.44 15.35 0.27
N LYS A 256 -4.00 14.46 1.10
CA LYS A 256 -4.93 14.83 2.18
C LYS A 256 -4.26 15.57 3.34
N ALA A 257 -3.04 15.21 3.69
CA ALA A 257 -2.25 15.92 4.69
C ALA A 257 -1.91 17.35 4.22
N ASP A 258 -1.56 17.51 2.95
CA ASP A 258 -1.34 18.81 2.33
C ASP A 258 -2.65 19.66 2.27
N GLU A 259 -3.78 19.06 1.89
CA GLU A 259 -5.11 19.71 1.91
C GLU A 259 -5.48 20.20 3.32
N LEU A 260 -5.19 19.41 4.35
CA LEU A 260 -5.43 19.76 5.76
C LEU A 260 -4.35 20.65 6.37
N ASN A 261 -3.25 20.89 5.64
CA ASN A 261 -2.06 21.63 6.11
C ASN A 261 -1.53 21.11 7.46
N ARG A 262 -1.37 19.77 7.57
CA ARG A 262 -0.97 19.11 8.82
C ARG A 262 0.18 18.12 8.60
N PRO A 263 1.07 17.95 9.59
CA PRO A 263 2.08 16.92 9.55
C PRO A 263 1.44 15.52 9.61
N VAL A 264 2.11 14.54 8.99
CA VAL A 264 1.61 13.17 8.91
C VAL A 264 2.70 12.14 9.19
N VAL A 265 2.35 11.12 9.97
CA VAL A 265 3.13 9.90 10.14
C VAL A 265 2.40 8.77 9.44
N ILE A 266 3.04 8.18 8.42
CA ILE A 266 2.45 7.09 7.63
C ILE A 266 3.02 5.76 8.13
N CYS A 267 2.15 4.84 8.52
CA CYS A 267 2.48 3.49 8.95
C CYS A 267 2.21 2.51 7.81
N ILE A 268 3.24 1.74 7.43
CA ILE A 268 3.15 0.64 6.48
C ILE A 268 3.39 -0.65 7.26
N GLY A 269 2.30 -1.33 7.66
CA GLY A 269 2.33 -2.61 8.35
C GLY A 269 2.53 -3.81 7.41
N LEU A 270 3.18 -3.59 6.27
CA LEU A 270 3.33 -4.54 5.18
C LEU A 270 4.80 -4.79 4.90
N GLY A 271 5.15 -6.00 4.48
CA GLY A 271 6.51 -6.36 4.15
C GLY A 271 6.64 -7.34 3.00
N THR A 272 7.86 -7.47 2.51
CA THR A 272 8.23 -8.43 1.48
C THR A 272 9.64 -8.94 1.73
N ASN A 273 9.88 -10.22 1.42
CA ASN A 273 11.22 -10.80 1.40
C ASN A 273 11.90 -10.67 0.04
N PHE A 274 11.21 -10.10 -0.93
CA PHE A 274 11.73 -9.95 -2.29
C PHE A 274 12.48 -8.64 -2.44
N GLY A 275 13.68 -8.71 -3.03
CA GLY A 275 14.49 -7.55 -3.36
C GLY A 275 15.84 -7.51 -2.63
N GLY A 276 16.63 -6.51 -2.92
CA GLY A 276 18.03 -6.42 -2.49
C GLY A 276 18.23 -5.88 -1.06
N HIS A 277 17.20 -5.55 -0.30
CA HIS A 277 17.23 -5.00 1.07
C HIS A 277 18.24 -3.84 1.26
N ALA A 278 18.55 -3.13 0.18
CA ALA A 278 19.56 -2.07 0.15
C ALA A 278 18.98 -0.67 -0.09
N GLY A 279 17.65 -0.52 -0.01
CA GLY A 279 16.97 0.75 -0.22
C GLY A 279 16.95 1.21 -1.68
N ARG A 280 17.02 0.28 -2.65
CA ARG A 280 17.16 0.58 -4.09
C ARG A 280 15.99 0.14 -4.96
N SER A 281 14.95 -0.46 -4.39
CA SER A 281 13.73 -0.71 -5.15
C SER A 281 12.97 0.62 -5.38
N ILE A 282 12.14 0.67 -6.41
CA ILE A 282 11.37 1.90 -6.74
C ILE A 282 10.54 2.40 -5.55
N ILE A 283 9.91 1.49 -4.80
CA ILE A 283 9.14 1.90 -3.62
C ILE A 283 10.04 2.44 -2.50
N GLU A 284 11.22 1.85 -2.29
CA GLU A 284 12.18 2.30 -1.27
C GLU A 284 12.75 3.68 -1.63
N GLU A 285 13.12 3.90 -2.90
CA GLU A 285 13.57 5.20 -3.39
C GLU A 285 12.47 6.26 -3.31
N TYR A 286 11.23 5.90 -3.67
CA TYR A 286 10.05 6.77 -3.53
C TYR A 286 9.83 7.18 -2.07
N ILE A 287 9.86 6.25 -1.12
CA ILE A 287 9.73 6.52 0.31
C ILE A 287 10.89 7.41 0.79
N SER A 288 12.12 7.11 0.37
CA SER A 288 13.30 7.91 0.71
C SER A 288 13.18 9.34 0.22
N HIS A 289 12.68 9.55 -0.99
CA HIS A 289 12.43 10.88 -1.55
C HIS A 289 11.37 11.66 -0.74
N ILE A 290 10.28 11.03 -0.37
CA ILE A 290 9.20 11.64 0.43
C ILE A 290 9.70 12.05 1.81
N ASN A 291 10.47 11.21 2.48
CA ASN A 291 11.00 11.48 3.83
C ASN A 291 11.95 12.70 3.90
N THR A 292 12.36 13.27 2.77
CA THR A 292 13.10 14.54 2.77
C THR A 292 12.21 15.76 3.06
N ARG A 293 10.89 15.62 2.95
CA ARG A 293 9.93 16.71 3.21
C ARG A 293 9.70 16.88 4.72
N ARG A 294 9.70 18.11 5.19
CA ARG A 294 9.38 18.43 6.59
C ARG A 294 7.92 18.10 6.90
N GLY A 295 7.68 17.56 8.11
CA GLY A 295 6.33 17.22 8.58
C GLY A 295 5.83 15.89 8.06
N ILE A 296 6.64 15.09 7.37
CA ILE A 296 6.32 13.75 6.91
C ILE A 296 7.29 12.76 7.51
N VAL A 297 6.75 11.66 8.06
CA VAL A 297 7.52 10.51 8.51
C VAL A 297 6.83 9.26 7.99
N ILE A 298 7.58 8.36 7.36
CA ILE A 298 7.07 7.04 6.95
C ILE A 298 7.81 5.99 7.77
N ILE A 299 7.06 5.10 8.40
CA ILE A 299 7.57 3.99 9.20
C ILE A 299 7.06 2.67 8.64
N SER A 300 7.89 1.65 8.69
CA SER A 300 7.54 0.27 8.36
C SER A 300 7.89 -0.68 9.49
N ALA A 301 7.18 -1.79 9.60
CA ALA A 301 7.50 -2.86 10.52
C ALA A 301 8.73 -3.65 10.06
N ALA A 302 9.45 -4.25 11.02
CA ALA A 302 10.65 -5.05 10.76
C ALA A 302 10.34 -6.46 10.22
N GLY A 303 9.09 -6.90 10.28
CA GLY A 303 8.63 -8.23 9.87
C GLY A 303 8.52 -9.24 11.02
N ASN A 304 7.79 -10.32 10.77
CA ASN A 304 7.48 -11.37 11.77
C ASN A 304 8.30 -12.64 11.59
N GLU A 305 9.25 -12.65 10.68
CA GLU A 305 9.88 -13.87 10.18
C GLU A 305 11.25 -14.15 10.80
N ALA A 306 11.53 -13.62 12.01
CA ALA A 306 12.82 -13.75 12.70
C ALA A 306 13.39 -15.18 12.73
N ASN A 307 12.52 -16.19 12.88
CA ASN A 307 12.91 -17.60 12.94
C ASN A 307 12.80 -18.34 11.60
N ALA A 308 12.31 -17.69 10.56
CA ALA A 308 12.06 -18.34 9.26
C ALA A 308 13.35 -18.54 8.42
N ARG A 309 14.47 -17.93 8.84
CA ARG A 309 15.80 -18.06 8.19
C ARG A 309 15.77 -17.66 6.71
N HIS A 310 15.04 -16.58 6.37
CA HIS A 310 14.88 -16.12 4.99
C HIS A 310 16.07 -15.32 4.45
N HIS A 311 17.10 -15.09 5.25
CA HIS A 311 18.33 -14.44 4.79
C HIS A 311 19.56 -15.10 5.38
N THR A 312 20.66 -14.97 4.68
CA THR A 312 22.00 -15.35 5.14
C THR A 312 22.98 -14.27 4.72
N GLY A 313 24.12 -14.21 5.39
CA GLY A 313 25.18 -13.29 5.07
C GLY A 313 26.53 -13.94 5.35
N GLY A 314 27.51 -13.65 4.50
CA GLY A 314 28.87 -14.13 4.64
C GLY A 314 29.87 -13.10 4.11
N ARG A 315 31.17 -13.39 4.26
CA ARG A 315 32.25 -12.57 3.73
C ARG A 315 33.20 -13.42 2.98
N ILE A 316 33.43 -13.12 1.71
CA ILE A 316 34.48 -13.73 0.88
C ILE A 316 35.76 -12.89 1.07
N PRO A 317 36.75 -13.38 1.81
CA PRO A 317 37.85 -12.53 2.29
C PRO A 317 38.89 -12.21 1.19
N ALA A 318 38.93 -12.94 0.10
CA ALA A 318 39.87 -12.70 -1.00
C ALA A 318 39.44 -13.34 -2.31
N THR A 319 39.98 -12.86 -3.43
CA THR A 319 39.73 -13.43 -4.77
C THR A 319 40.20 -14.89 -4.80
N GLY A 320 39.36 -15.76 -5.34
CA GLY A 320 39.62 -17.20 -5.42
C GLY A 320 39.09 -18.04 -4.26
N ASN A 321 38.55 -17.40 -3.23
CA ASN A 321 37.77 -18.08 -2.19
C ASN A 321 36.30 -18.16 -2.56
N SER A 322 35.59 -19.13 -2.00
CA SER A 322 34.16 -19.31 -2.14
C SER A 322 33.53 -19.60 -0.78
N GLU A 323 32.28 -19.22 -0.61
CA GLU A 323 31.43 -19.60 0.51
C GLU A 323 30.25 -20.37 -0.02
N THR A 324 29.92 -21.49 0.62
CA THR A 324 28.76 -22.32 0.22
C THR A 324 27.58 -21.99 1.09
N ILE A 325 26.46 -21.67 0.48
CA ILE A 325 25.19 -21.43 1.14
C ILE A 325 24.25 -22.57 0.82
N GLU A 326 23.65 -23.18 1.85
CA GLU A 326 22.63 -24.20 1.70
C GLU A 326 21.24 -23.52 1.75
N VAL A 327 20.43 -23.75 0.72
CA VAL A 327 19.07 -23.22 0.62
C VAL A 327 18.09 -24.39 0.72
N LEU A 328 17.26 -24.36 1.76
CA LEU A 328 16.15 -25.31 1.93
C LEU A 328 14.87 -24.75 1.33
N VAL A 329 14.41 -25.35 0.24
CA VAL A 329 13.12 -24.99 -0.38
C VAL A 329 12.03 -25.85 0.24
N GLY A 330 11.00 -25.21 0.84
CA GLY A 330 9.89 -25.93 1.45
C GLY A 330 9.03 -26.68 0.42
N GLU A 331 8.36 -27.75 0.86
CA GLU A 331 7.56 -28.63 -0.02
C GLU A 331 6.44 -27.92 -0.80
N ASN A 332 5.94 -26.79 -0.29
CA ASN A 332 4.84 -26.03 -0.89
C ASN A 332 5.31 -24.79 -1.68
N VAL A 333 6.62 -24.62 -1.86
CA VAL A 333 7.17 -23.47 -2.60
C VAL A 333 7.32 -23.84 -4.07
N SER A 334 6.67 -23.06 -4.94
CA SER A 334 6.68 -23.30 -6.39
C SER A 334 7.90 -22.66 -7.08
N SER A 335 8.51 -21.66 -6.47
CA SER A 335 9.74 -21.02 -6.96
C SER A 335 10.47 -20.29 -5.83
N PHE A 336 11.76 -20.05 -6.01
CA PHE A 336 12.55 -19.16 -5.17
C PHE A 336 13.53 -18.35 -6.04
N ALA A 337 13.95 -17.18 -5.52
CA ALA A 337 15.00 -16.38 -6.12
C ALA A 337 16.13 -16.20 -5.09
N ALA A 338 17.37 -16.48 -5.48
CA ALA A 338 18.56 -16.33 -4.66
C ALA A 338 19.57 -15.35 -5.29
#